data_c260c4f282bfa9f3109b040c334805c5
#
_entry.id   c260c4f282bfa9f3109b040c334805c5
#
_cell.length_a   1.000
_cell.length_b   1.000
_cell.length_c   1.000
_cell.angle_alpha   90.00
_cell.angle_beta   90.00
_cell.angle_gamma   90.00
#
_symmetry.space_group_name_H-M   'P 1'
#
loop_
_entity.id
_entity.type
_entity.pdbx_description
1 polymer ?
#
loop_
_entity_poly.entity_id
_entity_poly.type
_entity_poly.pdbx_seq_one_letter_code
_entity_poly.pdbx_strand_id
1 'polypeptide(L)'
;MKKYIVILFISLFGFAQQTPALKQSKTILILGAKAHLGNGQVIQNSLISIKEGKIATIGDATVMKVAKHDITIDASGKHVYPGFIAPNSTLGLVEIDAVRASDDESEIGEFNPHVRSIIAYNAESKLVETTRPNGVLLAQITPRGGRIAGTSSIVQLDAWNWEDAALKTDDGIHLNWPRSYSRAGWWAEPGGIEMNKNYDPQIKEIQAYFDNAFAYLDSKNAKKDIPFEAMKGLQSGEKALYINANGEKEIIDAVLFKKKNKIKKMVIVGGYYAFKAANLLKENEVGVLLKRVHDLPLLEDEDVNLPYKNAKLLVDAGVLVALQNAGDMERMQTRNLPFYAGTCAAWGLTKEQALQLITGNSAKLLGIDNQYGTLESGKSATLFISEGDALDMKTNLISFAFIDGRQISLESHHTELYERYKGKFEQQKK
;
A
#
# COMPACT_ATOMS: atom_id res chain seq x y z
N MET A 1 43.83 49.33 -23.11
CA MET A 1 42.80 49.17 -22.03
C MET A 1 42.07 47.87 -22.29
N LYS A 2 42.37 46.83 -21.53
CA LYS A 2 41.66 45.53 -21.62
C LYS A 2 40.38 45.61 -20.79
N LYS A 3 39.22 45.48 -21.46
CA LYS A 3 37.91 45.37 -20.78
C LYS A 3 37.74 43.95 -20.28
N TYR A 4 37.68 43.74 -18.97
CA TYR A 4 37.31 42.48 -18.34
C TYR A 4 35.78 42.41 -18.31
N ILE A 5 35.19 41.42 -19.02
CA ILE A 5 33.79 41.07 -18.91
C ILE A 5 33.69 40.10 -17.72
N VAL A 6 33.12 40.56 -16.61
CA VAL A 6 32.75 39.71 -15.47
C VAL A 6 31.41 39.07 -15.80
N ILE A 7 31.41 37.79 -16.14
CA ILE A 7 30.18 36.98 -16.28
C ILE A 7 29.75 36.56 -14.86
N LEU A 8 28.71 37.21 -14.35
CA LEU A 8 28.09 36.87 -13.09
C LEU A 8 27.23 35.62 -13.33
N PHE A 9 27.69 34.45 -12.88
CA PHE A 9 26.88 33.25 -12.82
C PHE A 9 25.86 33.43 -11.68
N ILE A 10 24.62 33.82 -12.02
CA ILE A 10 23.48 33.70 -11.10
C ILE A 10 23.04 32.24 -11.15
N SER A 11 23.45 31.46 -10.14
CA SER A 11 22.89 30.14 -9.91
C SER A 11 21.42 30.31 -9.55
N LEU A 12 20.54 30.11 -10.52
CA LEU A 12 19.12 29.86 -10.27
C LEU A 12 19.04 28.56 -9.51
N PHE A 13 18.79 28.63 -8.21
CA PHE A 13 18.38 27.46 -7.41
C PHE A 13 16.99 27.04 -7.89
N GLY A 14 16.94 26.20 -8.92
CA GLY A 14 15.74 25.48 -9.27
C GLY A 14 15.56 24.37 -8.23
N PHE A 15 14.66 24.54 -7.29
CA PHE A 15 14.20 23.46 -6.45
C PHE A 15 13.31 22.55 -7.31
N ALA A 16 13.92 21.50 -7.88
CA ALA A 16 13.22 20.53 -8.74
C ALA A 16 12.54 19.40 -7.94
N GLN A 17 12.81 19.33 -6.61
CA GLN A 17 12.38 18.23 -5.76
C GLN A 17 11.78 18.76 -4.46
N GLN A 18 10.77 18.06 -3.95
CA GLN A 18 10.20 18.37 -2.64
C GLN A 18 11.15 17.99 -1.52
N THR A 19 11.39 18.92 -0.60
CA THR A 19 12.15 18.66 0.62
C THR A 19 11.23 17.96 1.63
N PRO A 20 11.60 16.79 2.14
CA PRO A 20 10.85 16.13 3.20
C PRO A 20 10.69 16.99 4.44
N ALA A 21 9.57 16.83 5.13
CA ALA A 21 9.23 17.60 6.31
C ALA A 21 10.23 17.37 7.45
N LEU A 22 10.58 18.45 8.15
CA LEU A 22 11.47 18.39 9.32
C LEU A 22 10.82 17.58 10.46
N LYS A 23 11.65 16.97 11.30
CA LYS A 23 11.20 16.26 12.51
C LYS A 23 10.33 17.18 13.36
N GLN A 24 9.24 16.64 13.91
CA GLN A 24 8.34 17.39 14.79
C GLN A 24 9.10 18.00 15.97
N SER A 25 8.97 19.32 16.14
CA SER A 25 9.58 20.07 17.24
C SER A 25 8.55 20.76 18.13
N LYS A 26 7.31 20.89 17.68
CA LYS A 26 6.21 21.55 18.36
C LYS A 26 5.07 20.58 18.63
N THR A 27 4.44 20.69 19.79
CA THR A 27 3.23 19.94 20.11
C THR A 27 2.05 20.47 19.29
N ILE A 28 1.20 19.57 18.76
CA ILE A 28 0.06 19.91 17.90
C ILE A 28 -1.22 19.38 18.53
N LEU A 29 -2.24 20.20 18.54
CA LEU A 29 -3.60 19.87 18.97
C LEU A 29 -4.55 20.05 17.80
N ILE A 30 -5.29 19.01 17.42
CA ILE A 30 -6.36 19.05 16.44
C ILE A 30 -7.68 18.93 17.19
N LEU A 31 -8.61 19.88 16.95
CA LEU A 31 -9.89 19.99 17.67
C LEU A 31 -11.07 20.02 16.72
N GLY A 32 -12.19 19.47 17.17
CA GLY A 32 -13.52 19.69 16.57
C GLY A 32 -13.84 18.80 15.36
N ALA A 33 -12.91 17.99 14.90
CA ALA A 33 -13.12 17.15 13.73
C ALA A 33 -13.97 15.92 14.05
N LYS A 34 -14.64 15.40 13.03
CA LYS A 34 -15.12 14.02 13.02
C LYS A 34 -13.94 13.09 12.74
N ALA A 35 -13.48 12.34 13.76
CA ALA A 35 -12.35 11.44 13.64
C ALA A 35 -12.82 10.01 13.33
N HIS A 36 -12.36 9.47 12.20
CA HIS A 36 -12.54 8.09 11.77
C HIS A 36 -11.32 7.29 12.23
N LEU A 37 -11.51 6.37 13.20
CA LEU A 37 -10.36 5.76 13.87
C LEU A 37 -9.64 4.66 13.07
N GLY A 38 -10.22 4.20 11.94
CA GLY A 38 -9.65 3.11 11.14
C GLY A 38 -9.84 1.71 11.75
N ASN A 39 -10.53 1.61 12.89
CA ASN A 39 -10.90 0.37 13.58
C ASN A 39 -12.42 0.10 13.60
N GLY A 40 -13.19 0.87 12.81
CA GLY A 40 -14.66 0.82 12.77
C GLY A 40 -15.35 1.83 13.68
N GLN A 41 -14.63 2.56 14.52
CA GLN A 41 -15.17 3.56 15.44
C GLN A 41 -14.98 4.98 14.90
N VAL A 42 -15.87 5.89 15.38
CA VAL A 42 -15.88 7.30 15.01
C VAL A 42 -16.08 8.15 16.26
N ILE A 43 -15.32 9.25 16.37
CA ILE A 43 -15.54 10.30 17.38
C ILE A 43 -16.08 11.53 16.66
N GLN A 44 -17.28 11.99 17.02
CA GLN A 44 -17.97 13.08 16.29
C GLN A 44 -17.32 14.46 16.51
N ASN A 45 -16.81 14.71 17.70
CA ASN A 45 -16.13 15.96 18.07
C ASN A 45 -14.80 15.60 18.72
N SER A 46 -13.77 15.36 17.91
CA SER A 46 -12.52 14.80 18.40
C SER A 46 -11.56 15.85 18.94
N LEU A 47 -10.75 15.40 19.88
CA LEU A 47 -9.54 16.03 20.35
C LEU A 47 -8.40 15.06 20.08
N ILE A 48 -7.37 15.49 19.32
CA ILE A 48 -6.18 14.70 19.01
C ILE A 48 -4.94 15.52 19.37
N SER A 49 -4.18 15.04 20.35
CA SER A 49 -2.92 15.64 20.77
C SER A 49 -1.75 14.86 20.17
N ILE A 50 -0.83 15.57 19.51
CA ILE A 50 0.34 14.99 18.85
C ILE A 50 1.60 15.52 19.51
N LYS A 51 2.46 14.60 19.97
CA LYS A 51 3.74 14.89 20.61
C LYS A 51 4.77 13.83 20.22
N GLU A 52 5.99 14.26 19.87
CA GLU A 52 7.13 13.38 19.59
C GLU A 52 6.81 12.32 18.52
N GLY A 53 6.10 12.72 17.45
CA GLY A 53 5.73 11.85 16.35
C GLY A 53 4.53 10.93 16.61
N LYS A 54 3.94 10.96 17.82
CA LYS A 54 2.88 10.05 18.25
C LYS A 54 1.58 10.78 18.62
N ILE A 55 0.48 10.06 18.52
CA ILE A 55 -0.79 10.46 19.12
C ILE A 55 -0.63 10.29 20.64
N ALA A 56 -0.44 11.39 21.37
CA ALA A 56 -0.34 11.35 22.81
C ALA A 56 -1.69 11.07 23.47
N THR A 57 -2.76 11.67 22.93
CA THR A 57 -4.14 11.53 23.43
C THR A 57 -5.11 11.68 22.28
N ILE A 58 -6.15 10.87 22.28
CA ILE A 58 -7.31 11.00 21.38
C ILE A 58 -8.60 10.72 22.15
N GLY A 59 -9.64 11.50 21.91
CA GLY A 59 -10.95 11.31 22.54
C GLY A 59 -11.94 12.39 22.15
N ASP A 60 -13.08 12.44 22.86
CA ASP A 60 -14.12 13.41 22.66
C ASP A 60 -13.78 14.74 23.35
N ALA A 61 -13.73 15.83 22.56
CA ALA A 61 -13.40 17.17 23.05
C ALA A 61 -14.45 17.75 24.00
N THR A 62 -15.66 17.19 24.08
CA THR A 62 -16.70 17.65 25.02
C THR A 62 -16.39 17.25 26.46
N VAL A 63 -15.70 16.14 26.66
CA VAL A 63 -15.40 15.58 27.98
C VAL A 63 -13.91 15.60 28.34
N MET A 64 -13.03 15.66 27.34
CA MET A 64 -11.59 15.66 27.55
C MET A 64 -10.99 17.06 27.49
N LYS A 65 -10.02 17.31 28.37
CA LYS A 65 -9.18 18.51 28.34
C LYS A 65 -7.72 18.11 28.30
N VAL A 66 -6.94 18.88 27.54
CA VAL A 66 -5.49 18.71 27.47
C VAL A 66 -4.78 20.02 27.80
N ALA A 67 -3.50 19.93 28.16
CA ALA A 67 -2.65 21.10 28.36
C ALA A 67 -2.53 21.90 27.07
N LYS A 68 -2.13 23.16 27.18
CA LYS A 68 -1.87 24.05 26.04
C LYS A 68 -0.78 23.43 25.14
N HIS A 69 -1.00 23.50 23.84
CA HIS A 69 -0.07 23.06 22.80
C HIS A 69 0.55 24.26 22.10
N ASP A 70 1.68 24.04 21.42
CA ASP A 70 2.34 25.09 20.65
C ASP A 70 1.54 25.51 19.43
N ILE A 71 0.87 24.51 18.79
CA ILE A 71 0.02 24.71 17.63
C ILE A 71 -1.35 24.10 17.92
N THR A 72 -2.41 24.86 17.63
CA THR A 72 -3.78 24.34 17.66
C THR A 72 -4.40 24.50 16.28
N ILE A 73 -4.94 23.41 15.74
CA ILE A 73 -5.64 23.36 14.45
C ILE A 73 -7.12 23.17 14.75
N ASP A 74 -7.93 24.16 14.39
CA ASP A 74 -9.38 24.03 14.40
C ASP A 74 -9.80 23.25 13.15
N ALA A 75 -10.30 22.05 13.36
CA ALA A 75 -10.83 21.16 12.34
C ALA A 75 -12.34 20.97 12.45
N SER A 76 -13.04 21.93 13.05
CA SER A 76 -14.50 21.91 13.17
C SER A 76 -15.16 21.79 11.79
N GLY A 77 -16.09 20.85 11.67
CA GLY A 77 -16.76 20.53 10.41
C GLY A 77 -15.96 19.70 9.41
N LYS A 78 -14.69 19.38 9.73
CA LYS A 78 -13.81 18.56 8.91
C LYS A 78 -13.72 17.13 9.42
N HIS A 79 -13.02 16.29 8.66
CA HIS A 79 -12.81 14.89 8.96
C HIS A 79 -11.32 14.61 9.19
N VAL A 80 -11.00 13.73 10.16
CA VAL A 80 -9.65 13.23 10.38
C VAL A 80 -9.63 11.73 10.14
N TYR A 81 -8.62 11.26 9.40
CA TYR A 81 -8.42 9.86 9.05
C TYR A 81 -6.98 9.43 9.37
N PRO A 82 -6.74 8.13 9.69
CA PRO A 82 -5.39 7.58 9.64
C PRO A 82 -4.87 7.65 8.21
N GLY A 83 -3.55 7.81 8.04
CA GLY A 83 -2.94 7.73 6.72
C GLY A 83 -3.27 6.42 6.02
N PHE A 84 -3.67 6.49 4.77
CA PHE A 84 -4.00 5.32 3.96
C PHE A 84 -2.74 4.56 3.60
N ILE A 85 -2.86 3.24 3.53
CA ILE A 85 -1.76 2.31 3.28
C ILE A 85 -2.01 1.60 1.96
N ALA A 86 -1.09 1.73 1.01
CA ALA A 86 -1.13 1.05 -0.27
C ALA A 86 -0.26 -0.23 -0.24
N PRO A 87 -0.84 -1.42 0.00
CA PRO A 87 -0.09 -2.66 -0.06
C PRO A 87 0.17 -3.10 -1.51
N ASN A 88 1.16 -3.96 -1.70
CA ASN A 88 1.51 -4.58 -2.97
C ASN A 88 1.70 -3.57 -4.13
N SER A 89 2.45 -2.50 -3.90
CA SER A 89 2.67 -1.41 -4.86
C SER A 89 4.08 -1.43 -5.43
N THR A 90 4.25 -1.02 -6.71
CA THR A 90 5.54 -0.75 -7.36
C THR A 90 5.90 0.73 -7.35
N LEU A 91 5.24 1.51 -6.50
CA LEU A 91 5.50 2.93 -6.34
C LEU A 91 6.98 3.19 -6.01
N GLY A 92 7.63 4.07 -6.79
CA GLY A 92 9.06 4.37 -6.65
C GLY A 92 10.01 3.30 -7.21
N LEU A 93 9.51 2.20 -7.79
CA LEU A 93 10.32 1.21 -8.52
C LEU A 93 10.31 1.44 -10.03
N VAL A 94 9.30 2.14 -10.54
CA VAL A 94 9.18 2.44 -11.97
C VAL A 94 8.74 3.87 -12.16
N GLU A 95 9.45 4.60 -13.02
CA GLU A 95 9.08 5.97 -13.41
C GLU A 95 8.33 5.99 -14.73
N ILE A 96 8.89 5.39 -15.78
CA ILE A 96 8.32 5.31 -17.13
C ILE A 96 8.33 3.88 -17.60
N ASP A 97 7.17 3.25 -17.77
CA ASP A 97 7.04 1.84 -18.18
C ASP A 97 7.80 1.49 -19.46
N ALA A 98 7.79 2.40 -20.44
CA ALA A 98 8.41 2.17 -21.74
C ALA A 98 9.95 2.34 -21.72
N VAL A 99 10.53 2.76 -20.61
CA VAL A 99 11.96 3.03 -20.47
C VAL A 99 12.58 2.04 -19.50
N ARG A 100 13.19 0.97 -20.02
CA ARG A 100 13.80 -0.11 -19.21
C ARG A 100 14.77 0.40 -18.13
N ALA A 101 15.51 1.46 -18.40
CA ALA A 101 16.44 2.07 -17.45
C ALA A 101 15.78 2.73 -16.23
N SER A 102 14.48 2.90 -16.24
CA SER A 102 13.68 3.47 -15.13
C SER A 102 12.68 2.46 -14.56
N ASP A 103 12.86 1.17 -14.86
CA ASP A 103 12.00 0.07 -14.45
C ASP A 103 12.83 -0.95 -13.66
N ASP A 104 12.73 -0.86 -12.32
CA ASP A 104 13.44 -1.68 -11.35
C ASP A 104 12.50 -2.58 -10.53
N GLU A 105 11.29 -2.85 -11.06
CA GLU A 105 10.32 -3.69 -10.35
C GLU A 105 10.65 -5.18 -10.41
N SER A 106 11.47 -5.63 -11.38
CA SER A 106 11.75 -7.05 -11.59
C SER A 106 13.22 -7.34 -11.81
N GLU A 107 13.66 -8.52 -11.33
CA GLU A 107 15.02 -9.04 -11.52
C GLU A 107 15.01 -10.30 -12.41
N ILE A 108 16.17 -10.59 -13.03
CA ILE A 108 16.36 -11.78 -13.85
C ILE A 108 16.37 -13.04 -12.98
N GLY A 109 15.65 -14.08 -13.42
CA GLY A 109 15.56 -15.36 -12.71
C GLY A 109 14.18 -15.69 -12.22
N GLU A 110 13.95 -16.98 -11.93
CA GLU A 110 12.63 -17.48 -11.49
C GLU A 110 12.51 -17.49 -9.95
N PHE A 111 13.59 -17.67 -9.21
CA PHE A 111 13.57 -17.79 -7.75
C PHE A 111 14.52 -16.76 -7.11
N ASN A 112 13.98 -15.58 -6.80
CA ASN A 112 14.73 -14.41 -6.33
C ASN A 112 14.38 -13.96 -4.90
N PRO A 113 14.22 -14.83 -3.89
CA PRO A 113 13.77 -14.41 -2.57
C PRO A 113 14.71 -13.40 -1.90
N HIS A 114 15.98 -13.35 -2.31
CA HIS A 114 17.01 -12.45 -1.81
C HIS A 114 17.00 -11.04 -2.44
N VAL A 115 16.26 -10.86 -3.52
CA VAL A 115 16.09 -9.55 -4.16
C VAL A 115 15.17 -8.68 -3.31
N ARG A 116 15.70 -7.53 -2.87
CA ARG A 116 15.02 -6.62 -1.95
C ARG A 116 14.57 -5.38 -2.70
N SER A 117 13.27 -5.21 -2.87
CA SER A 117 12.70 -4.05 -3.59
C SER A 117 13.09 -2.70 -2.99
N ILE A 118 13.31 -2.64 -1.68
CA ILE A 118 13.64 -1.39 -0.97
C ILE A 118 14.93 -0.73 -1.50
N ILE A 119 15.88 -1.51 -1.97
CA ILE A 119 17.17 -0.99 -2.47
C ILE A 119 17.00 -0.19 -3.78
N ALA A 120 16.00 -0.54 -4.58
CA ALA A 120 15.66 0.16 -5.81
C ALA A 120 14.62 1.28 -5.61
N TYR A 121 14.10 1.44 -4.39
CA TYR A 121 13.05 2.42 -4.11
C TYR A 121 13.56 3.85 -4.26
N ASN A 122 12.96 4.59 -5.20
CA ASN A 122 13.18 6.02 -5.41
C ASN A 122 12.19 6.84 -4.58
N ALA A 123 12.64 7.39 -3.46
CA ALA A 123 11.83 8.26 -2.59
C ALA A 123 11.47 9.60 -3.27
N GLU A 124 12.23 10.02 -4.28
CA GLU A 124 12.06 11.27 -5.03
C GLU A 124 11.19 11.11 -6.28
N SER A 125 10.59 9.93 -6.48
CA SER A 125 9.68 9.68 -7.61
C SER A 125 8.54 10.68 -7.63
N LYS A 126 8.31 11.28 -8.81
CA LYS A 126 7.18 12.20 -9.02
C LYS A 126 5.82 11.53 -8.80
N LEU A 127 5.75 10.21 -8.88
CA LEU A 127 4.54 9.45 -8.60
C LEU A 127 4.26 9.37 -7.10
N VAL A 128 5.30 9.29 -6.26
CA VAL A 128 5.17 9.27 -4.79
C VAL A 128 4.46 10.54 -4.30
N GLU A 129 4.89 11.71 -4.75
CA GLU A 129 4.28 12.98 -4.33
C GLU A 129 2.79 13.10 -4.72
N THR A 130 2.35 12.42 -5.81
CA THR A 130 0.95 12.50 -6.28
C THR A 130 -0.03 11.72 -5.42
N THR A 131 0.44 10.83 -4.55
CA THR A 131 -0.42 10.00 -3.70
C THR A 131 -0.87 10.71 -2.42
N ARG A 132 -0.01 11.57 -1.89
CA ARG A 132 -0.22 12.29 -0.62
C ARG A 132 -1.47 13.18 -0.61
N PRO A 133 -1.79 13.94 -1.68
CA PRO A 133 -3.01 14.75 -1.73
C PRO A 133 -4.32 13.94 -1.62
N ASN A 134 -4.27 12.62 -1.81
CA ASN A 134 -5.42 11.72 -1.65
C ASN A 134 -5.35 10.91 -0.35
N GLY A 135 -4.40 11.20 0.55
CA GLY A 135 -4.30 10.58 1.87
C GLY A 135 -3.50 9.28 1.92
N VAL A 136 -2.93 8.82 0.80
CA VAL A 136 -2.03 7.65 0.80
C VAL A 136 -0.67 8.12 1.30
N LEU A 137 -0.32 7.70 2.52
CA LEU A 137 0.88 8.16 3.22
C LEU A 137 1.90 7.04 3.44
N LEU A 138 1.48 5.79 3.33
CA LEU A 138 2.31 4.59 3.49
C LEU A 138 2.11 3.64 2.31
N ALA A 139 3.16 2.88 1.96
CA ALA A 139 3.07 1.86 0.93
C ALA A 139 3.94 0.64 1.25
N GLN A 140 3.53 -0.54 0.80
CA GLN A 140 4.41 -1.70 0.71
C GLN A 140 5.00 -1.74 -0.70
N ILE A 141 6.32 -1.61 -0.78
CA ILE A 141 7.06 -1.65 -2.03
C ILE A 141 7.38 -3.09 -2.37
N THR A 142 6.83 -3.57 -3.48
CA THR A 142 6.74 -4.99 -3.80
C THR A 142 7.41 -5.28 -5.15
N PRO A 143 8.33 -6.24 -5.19
CA PRO A 143 8.97 -6.65 -6.44
C PRO A 143 7.98 -7.45 -7.32
N ARG A 144 8.26 -7.50 -8.61
CA ARG A 144 7.52 -8.23 -9.65
C ARG A 144 8.44 -9.28 -10.33
N GLY A 145 7.85 -10.04 -11.23
CA GLY A 145 8.57 -11.03 -12.05
C GLY A 145 8.85 -12.36 -11.34
N GLY A 146 9.35 -13.32 -12.09
CA GLY A 146 9.75 -14.65 -11.63
C GLY A 146 8.66 -15.46 -10.91
N ARG A 147 9.04 -16.63 -10.44
CA ARG A 147 8.22 -17.48 -9.56
C ARG A 147 8.24 -16.96 -8.12
N ILE A 148 9.43 -16.67 -7.59
CA ILE A 148 9.61 -15.87 -6.38
C ILE A 148 10.19 -14.53 -6.82
N ALA A 149 9.38 -13.49 -6.74
CA ALA A 149 9.75 -12.16 -7.23
C ALA A 149 10.83 -11.49 -6.37
N GLY A 150 10.77 -11.69 -5.06
CA GLY A 150 11.68 -11.06 -4.10
C GLY A 150 11.02 -10.78 -2.77
N THR A 151 11.68 -9.91 -2.02
CA THR A 151 11.28 -9.47 -0.68
C THR A 151 10.80 -8.03 -0.71
N SER A 152 9.60 -7.77 -0.17
CA SER A 152 9.00 -6.44 -0.02
C SER A 152 9.46 -5.72 1.24
N SER A 153 9.16 -4.42 1.30
CA SER A 153 9.37 -3.58 2.48
C SER A 153 8.28 -2.52 2.57
N ILE A 154 8.04 -1.99 3.77
CA ILE A 154 7.01 -0.98 4.01
C ILE A 154 7.69 0.36 4.24
N VAL A 155 7.21 1.40 3.52
CA VAL A 155 7.78 2.74 3.54
C VAL A 155 6.73 3.81 3.85
N GLN A 156 7.21 4.92 4.38
CA GLN A 156 6.48 6.17 4.42
C GLN A 156 6.81 7.04 3.20
N LEU A 157 5.89 7.90 2.78
CA LEU A 157 5.95 8.58 1.49
C LEU A 157 6.42 10.05 1.56
N ASP A 158 7.25 10.40 2.55
CA ASP A 158 7.88 11.73 2.70
C ASP A 158 9.29 11.59 3.28
N ALA A 159 10.23 11.08 2.49
CA ALA A 159 11.58 10.71 2.91
C ALA A 159 12.65 11.22 1.96
N TRP A 160 13.89 11.34 2.47
CA TRP A 160 15.06 11.74 1.67
C TRP A 160 15.58 10.62 0.78
N ASN A 161 15.53 9.40 1.26
CA ASN A 161 16.03 8.21 0.58
C ASN A 161 15.29 6.97 1.12
N TRP A 162 15.68 5.77 0.67
CA TRP A 162 15.04 4.54 1.08
C TRP A 162 15.26 4.20 2.56
N GLU A 163 16.41 4.57 3.16
CA GLU A 163 16.70 4.34 4.58
C GLU A 163 15.74 5.14 5.47
N ASP A 164 15.53 6.41 5.13
CA ASP A 164 14.59 7.30 5.85
C ASP A 164 13.13 6.90 5.61
N ALA A 165 12.84 6.32 4.45
CA ALA A 165 11.50 5.87 4.12
C ALA A 165 11.09 4.59 4.84
N ALA A 166 12.04 3.70 5.16
CA ALA A 166 11.78 2.36 5.65
C ALA A 166 11.14 2.35 7.03
N LEU A 167 9.91 1.85 7.12
CA LEU A 167 9.21 1.58 8.38
C LEU A 167 9.42 0.14 8.84
N LYS A 168 9.42 -0.80 7.90
CA LYS A 168 9.70 -2.21 8.13
C LYS A 168 10.35 -2.79 6.88
N THR A 169 11.61 -3.15 7.00
CA THR A 169 12.35 -3.81 5.93
C THR A 169 12.03 -5.30 5.88
N ASP A 170 12.07 -5.87 4.67
CA ASP A 170 12.02 -7.32 4.44
C ASP A 170 10.79 -8.00 5.11
N ASP A 171 9.62 -7.37 4.97
CA ASP A 171 8.39 -7.78 5.65
C ASP A 171 7.84 -9.12 5.13
N GLY A 172 8.14 -9.49 3.89
CA GLY A 172 7.69 -10.76 3.33
C GLY A 172 8.19 -11.07 1.94
N ILE A 173 8.01 -12.32 1.55
CA ILE A 173 8.41 -12.88 0.25
C ILE A 173 7.19 -12.98 -0.66
N HIS A 174 7.33 -12.58 -1.92
CA HIS A 174 6.29 -12.64 -2.93
C HIS A 174 6.47 -13.82 -3.85
N LEU A 175 5.46 -14.70 -3.85
CA LEU A 175 5.38 -15.93 -4.67
C LEU A 175 4.24 -15.81 -5.68
N ASN A 176 4.55 -15.94 -6.95
CA ASN A 176 3.57 -16.03 -8.02
C ASN A 176 3.12 -17.49 -8.18
N TRP A 177 1.91 -17.80 -7.69
CA TRP A 177 1.35 -19.14 -7.81
C TRP A 177 1.04 -19.46 -9.28
N PRO A 178 1.27 -20.69 -9.76
CA PRO A 178 0.90 -21.08 -11.11
C PRO A 178 -0.59 -20.84 -11.34
N ARG A 179 -0.96 -20.38 -12.53
CA ARG A 179 -2.36 -20.33 -12.94
C ARG A 179 -2.82 -21.71 -13.38
N SER A 180 -3.98 -22.16 -12.90
CA SER A 180 -4.59 -23.44 -13.30
C SER A 180 -5.18 -23.39 -14.71
N TYR A 181 -5.56 -22.18 -15.15
CA TYR A 181 -6.05 -21.89 -16.50
C TYR A 181 -5.32 -20.69 -17.07
N SER A 182 -5.15 -20.68 -18.38
CA SER A 182 -4.67 -19.52 -19.14
C SER A 182 -5.68 -19.14 -20.20
N ARG A 183 -5.74 -17.86 -20.55
CA ARG A 183 -6.49 -17.40 -21.72
C ARG A 183 -5.52 -17.35 -22.90
N ALA A 184 -5.88 -18.01 -23.99
CA ALA A 184 -5.15 -17.90 -25.25
C ALA A 184 -5.39 -16.53 -25.90
N GLY A 185 -4.58 -16.18 -26.90
CA GLY A 185 -4.67 -14.89 -27.58
C GLY A 185 -3.96 -13.76 -26.86
N TRP A 186 -4.29 -12.54 -27.23
CA TRP A 186 -3.70 -11.31 -26.67
C TRP A 186 -4.82 -10.31 -26.30
N TRP A 187 -4.48 -9.19 -25.69
CA TRP A 187 -5.45 -8.26 -25.11
C TRP A 187 -6.50 -7.72 -26.12
N ALA A 188 -6.13 -7.53 -27.41
CA ALA A 188 -7.06 -7.05 -28.45
C ALA A 188 -7.86 -8.18 -29.12
N GLU A 189 -7.37 -9.43 -29.07
CA GLU A 189 -8.01 -10.63 -29.63
C GLU A 189 -7.91 -11.76 -28.61
N PRO A 190 -8.71 -11.70 -27.54
CA PRO A 190 -8.67 -12.74 -26.51
C PRO A 190 -9.22 -14.05 -27.05
N GLY A 191 -8.44 -15.12 -26.90
CA GLY A 191 -8.83 -16.48 -27.25
C GLY A 191 -9.59 -17.20 -26.16
N GLY A 192 -9.82 -18.52 -26.36
CA GLY A 192 -10.48 -19.37 -25.39
C GLY A 192 -9.67 -19.60 -24.11
N ILE A 193 -10.33 -20.15 -23.09
CA ILE A 193 -9.70 -20.55 -21.84
C ILE A 193 -9.18 -21.98 -21.97
N GLU A 194 -7.92 -22.17 -21.66
CA GLU A 194 -7.22 -23.47 -21.73
C GLU A 194 -6.69 -23.89 -20.36
N MET A 195 -6.75 -25.20 -20.09
CA MET A 195 -6.18 -25.75 -18.87
C MET A 195 -4.64 -25.73 -18.95
N ASN A 196 -3.99 -25.28 -17.88
CA ASN A 196 -2.53 -25.32 -17.79
C ASN A 196 -2.04 -26.75 -17.51
N LYS A 197 -1.56 -27.43 -18.53
CA LYS A 197 -1.01 -28.80 -18.44
C LYS A 197 0.24 -28.89 -17.56
N ASN A 198 0.92 -27.79 -17.33
CA ASN A 198 2.13 -27.70 -16.50
C ASN A 198 1.85 -27.26 -15.06
N TYR A 199 0.56 -27.16 -14.64
CA TYR A 199 0.20 -26.67 -13.31
C TYR A 199 0.84 -27.51 -12.20
N ASP A 200 0.64 -28.83 -12.20
CA ASP A 200 1.18 -29.72 -11.18
C ASP A 200 2.71 -29.82 -11.20
N PRO A 201 3.40 -29.89 -12.35
CA PRO A 201 4.86 -29.76 -12.42
C PRO A 201 5.39 -28.48 -11.79
N GLN A 202 4.76 -27.32 -12.06
CA GLN A 202 5.17 -26.03 -11.50
C GLN A 202 5.00 -25.98 -9.98
N ILE A 203 3.91 -26.56 -9.42
CA ILE A 203 3.74 -26.69 -7.97
C ILE A 203 4.82 -27.59 -7.34
N LYS A 204 5.18 -28.69 -8.00
CA LYS A 204 6.25 -29.57 -7.54
C LYS A 204 7.60 -28.85 -7.51
N GLU A 205 7.88 -28.03 -8.50
CA GLU A 205 9.09 -27.21 -8.54
C GLU A 205 9.15 -26.22 -7.36
N ILE A 206 8.05 -25.49 -7.10
CA ILE A 206 7.94 -24.60 -5.93
C ILE A 206 8.18 -25.39 -4.64
N GLN A 207 7.51 -26.55 -4.49
CA GLN A 207 7.66 -27.37 -3.29
C GLN A 207 9.11 -27.83 -3.10
N ALA A 208 9.77 -28.30 -4.15
CA ALA A 208 11.16 -28.73 -4.08
C ALA A 208 12.08 -27.58 -3.68
N TYR A 209 11.85 -26.35 -4.18
CA TYR A 209 12.61 -25.18 -3.77
C TYR A 209 12.44 -24.89 -2.26
N PHE A 210 11.22 -24.92 -1.74
CA PHE A 210 10.95 -24.69 -0.31
C PHE A 210 11.53 -25.81 0.56
N ASP A 211 11.42 -27.08 0.13
CA ASP A 211 12.00 -28.22 0.85
C ASP A 211 13.52 -28.07 0.96
N ASN A 212 14.20 -27.69 -0.13
CA ASN A 212 15.65 -27.45 -0.15
C ASN A 212 16.03 -26.25 0.74
N ALA A 213 15.27 -25.13 0.68
CA ALA A 213 15.54 -23.96 1.49
C ALA A 213 15.41 -24.25 2.99
N PHE A 214 14.37 -24.97 3.40
CA PHE A 214 14.19 -25.31 4.81
C PHE A 214 15.21 -26.36 5.30
N ALA A 215 15.57 -27.36 4.47
CA ALA A 215 16.65 -28.29 4.79
C ALA A 215 17.99 -27.57 4.95
N TYR A 216 18.25 -26.55 4.09
CA TYR A 216 19.42 -25.68 4.23
C TYR A 216 19.42 -24.91 5.56
N LEU A 217 18.30 -24.28 5.92
CA LEU A 217 18.15 -23.47 7.14
C LEU A 217 18.29 -24.32 8.42
N ASP A 218 17.94 -25.59 8.37
CA ASP A 218 18.10 -26.54 9.48
C ASP A 218 19.53 -27.08 9.60
N SER A 219 20.34 -26.94 8.55
CA SER A 219 21.73 -27.43 8.51
C SER A 219 22.69 -26.51 9.23
N LYS A 220 23.51 -27.04 10.15
CA LYS A 220 24.51 -26.26 10.88
C LYS A 220 25.78 -25.96 10.09
N ASN A 221 26.06 -26.70 9.02
CA ASN A 221 27.36 -26.68 8.29
C ASN A 221 27.19 -26.42 6.79
N ALA A 222 26.03 -25.93 6.34
CA ALA A 222 25.82 -25.61 4.95
C ALA A 222 26.68 -24.40 4.51
N LYS A 223 27.24 -24.49 3.28
CA LYS A 223 27.87 -23.33 2.64
C LYS A 223 26.81 -22.25 2.46
N LYS A 224 27.14 -20.98 2.76
CA LYS A 224 26.20 -19.85 2.68
C LYS A 224 25.55 -19.77 1.29
N ASP A 225 24.20 -19.80 1.29
CA ASP A 225 23.34 -19.63 0.12
C ASP A 225 22.41 -18.45 0.38
N ILE A 226 22.65 -17.34 -0.34
CA ILE A 226 21.93 -16.08 -0.09
C ILE A 226 20.43 -16.20 -0.39
N PRO A 227 19.98 -16.81 -1.51
CA PRO A 227 18.58 -17.10 -1.77
C PRO A 227 17.89 -17.86 -0.64
N PHE A 228 18.48 -18.92 -0.11
CA PHE A 228 17.88 -19.69 0.97
C PHE A 228 17.91 -18.96 2.32
N GLU A 229 18.97 -18.19 2.60
CA GLU A 229 18.99 -17.32 3.79
C GLU A 229 17.82 -16.32 3.81
N ALA A 230 17.43 -15.80 2.64
CA ALA A 230 16.31 -14.87 2.54
C ALA A 230 14.97 -15.50 2.94
N MET A 231 14.83 -16.84 2.85
CA MET A 231 13.63 -17.60 3.25
C MET A 231 13.47 -17.72 4.77
N LYS A 232 14.52 -17.38 5.54
CA LYS A 232 14.46 -17.35 6.99
C LYS A 232 13.36 -16.42 7.48
N GLY A 233 12.64 -16.83 8.51
CA GLY A 233 11.53 -16.04 9.10
C GLY A 233 10.13 -16.45 8.61
N LEU A 234 9.99 -17.22 7.52
CA LEU A 234 8.68 -17.69 7.06
C LEU A 234 8.01 -18.64 8.05
N GLN A 235 8.76 -19.60 8.61
CA GLN A 235 8.22 -20.56 9.58
C GLN A 235 8.06 -19.95 10.98
N SER A 236 8.89 -18.98 11.36
CA SER A 236 8.73 -18.25 12.63
C SER A 236 7.61 -17.21 12.61
N GLY A 237 7.23 -16.74 11.42
CA GLY A 237 6.26 -15.65 11.23
C GLY A 237 6.85 -14.26 11.37
N GLU A 238 8.16 -14.12 11.36
CA GLU A 238 8.86 -12.85 11.25
C GLU A 238 8.61 -12.21 9.87
N LYS A 239 8.66 -13.05 8.82
CA LYS A 239 8.27 -12.69 7.45
C LYS A 239 6.93 -13.32 7.08
N ALA A 240 6.14 -12.62 6.28
CA ALA A 240 4.95 -13.17 5.64
C ALA A 240 5.28 -13.80 4.28
N LEU A 241 4.50 -14.79 3.86
CA LEU A 241 4.48 -15.26 2.48
C LEU A 241 3.27 -14.67 1.77
N TYR A 242 3.52 -13.80 0.80
CA TYR A 242 2.51 -13.21 -0.07
C TYR A 242 2.37 -14.07 -1.32
N ILE A 243 1.20 -14.67 -1.54
CA ILE A 243 0.96 -15.55 -2.69
C ILE A 243 -0.01 -14.91 -3.66
N ASN A 244 0.48 -14.58 -4.87
CA ASN A 244 -0.36 -14.10 -5.96
C ASN A 244 -1.18 -15.25 -6.53
N ALA A 245 -2.49 -15.28 -6.24
CA ALA A 245 -3.44 -16.28 -6.70
C ALA A 245 -4.84 -15.68 -6.86
N ASN A 246 -5.52 -15.98 -7.97
CA ASN A 246 -6.85 -15.48 -8.27
C ASN A 246 -7.91 -16.59 -8.39
N GLY A 247 -7.53 -17.77 -8.88
CA GLY A 247 -8.43 -18.91 -9.07
C GLY A 247 -8.78 -19.61 -7.75
N GLU A 248 -9.98 -20.18 -7.66
CA GLU A 248 -10.42 -20.93 -6.48
C GLU A 248 -9.45 -22.08 -6.17
N LYS A 249 -9.15 -22.94 -7.17
CA LYS A 249 -8.19 -24.05 -7.04
C LYS A 249 -6.82 -23.56 -6.57
N GLU A 250 -6.32 -22.50 -7.17
CA GLU A 250 -5.04 -21.91 -6.86
C GLU A 250 -4.94 -21.46 -5.40
N ILE A 251 -6.01 -20.82 -4.90
CA ILE A 251 -6.12 -20.35 -3.51
C ILE A 251 -6.16 -21.54 -2.54
N ILE A 252 -6.96 -22.58 -2.85
CA ILE A 252 -7.04 -23.80 -2.04
C ILE A 252 -5.66 -24.47 -1.97
N ASP A 253 -5.00 -24.67 -3.11
CA ASP A 253 -3.68 -25.30 -3.18
C ASP A 253 -2.61 -24.46 -2.43
N ALA A 254 -2.68 -23.13 -2.49
CA ALA A 254 -1.80 -22.24 -1.72
C ALA A 254 -2.01 -22.38 -0.21
N VAL A 255 -3.26 -22.55 0.27
CA VAL A 255 -3.53 -22.78 1.71
C VAL A 255 -3.00 -24.16 2.15
N LEU A 256 -3.16 -25.19 1.33
CA LEU A 256 -2.60 -26.52 1.60
C LEU A 256 -1.05 -26.47 1.62
N PHE A 257 -0.45 -25.71 0.72
CA PHE A 257 0.99 -25.46 0.69
C PHE A 257 1.48 -24.75 1.97
N LYS A 258 0.75 -23.73 2.47
CA LYS A 258 1.02 -23.09 3.77
C LYS A 258 1.10 -24.12 4.88
N LYS A 259 0.07 -25.00 4.98
CA LYS A 259 -0.01 -26.04 6.02
C LYS A 259 1.18 -27.01 5.94
N LYS A 260 1.43 -27.54 4.74
CA LYS A 260 2.52 -28.50 4.49
C LYS A 260 3.87 -27.94 4.91
N ASN A 261 4.17 -26.70 4.58
CA ASN A 261 5.44 -26.05 4.83
C ASN A 261 5.52 -25.34 6.20
N LYS A 262 4.47 -25.44 7.03
CA LYS A 262 4.41 -24.80 8.36
C LYS A 262 4.64 -23.28 8.32
N ILE A 263 4.21 -22.62 7.23
CA ILE A 263 4.29 -21.18 7.09
C ILE A 263 3.33 -20.51 8.09
N LYS A 264 3.84 -19.65 8.95
CA LYS A 264 3.01 -19.01 9.99
C LYS A 264 2.09 -17.95 9.45
N LYS A 265 2.65 -16.98 8.70
CA LYS A 265 1.89 -15.86 8.13
C LYS A 265 1.83 -16.00 6.62
N MET A 266 0.63 -16.03 6.07
CA MET A 266 0.40 -16.05 4.63
C MET A 266 -0.73 -15.08 4.28
N VAL A 267 -0.58 -14.39 3.16
CA VAL A 267 -1.56 -13.48 2.59
C VAL A 267 -1.76 -13.83 1.13
N ILE A 268 -3.01 -13.98 0.70
CA ILE A 268 -3.34 -14.10 -0.72
C ILE A 268 -3.34 -12.70 -1.32
N VAL A 269 -2.63 -12.53 -2.44
CA VAL A 269 -2.61 -11.31 -3.23
C VAL A 269 -3.42 -11.53 -4.51
N GLY A 270 -4.32 -10.61 -4.82
CA GLY A 270 -5.28 -10.77 -5.91
C GLY A 270 -6.61 -11.31 -5.43
N GLY A 271 -6.73 -12.60 -5.23
CA GLY A 271 -7.87 -13.24 -4.55
C GLY A 271 -9.23 -13.04 -5.23
N TYR A 272 -9.28 -12.96 -6.58
CA TYR A 272 -10.53 -12.68 -7.29
C TYR A 272 -11.66 -13.66 -6.92
N TYR A 273 -11.36 -14.96 -6.83
CA TYR A 273 -12.31 -15.98 -6.38
C TYR A 273 -12.14 -16.41 -4.91
N ALA A 274 -11.45 -15.60 -4.10
CA ALA A 274 -11.20 -15.93 -2.69
C ALA A 274 -12.50 -16.11 -1.89
N PHE A 275 -13.60 -15.47 -2.27
CA PHE A 275 -14.89 -15.62 -1.63
C PHE A 275 -15.43 -17.06 -1.70
N LYS A 276 -15.07 -17.84 -2.74
CA LYS A 276 -15.44 -19.26 -2.88
C LYS A 276 -14.70 -20.13 -1.88
N ALA A 277 -13.51 -19.73 -1.45
CA ALA A 277 -12.68 -20.41 -0.46
C ALA A 277 -12.67 -19.73 0.92
N ALA A 278 -13.61 -18.83 1.21
CA ALA A 278 -13.60 -17.95 2.37
C ALA A 278 -13.51 -18.69 3.71
N ASN A 279 -14.25 -19.79 3.88
CA ASN A 279 -14.18 -20.61 5.10
C ASN A 279 -12.77 -21.17 5.32
N LEU A 280 -12.15 -21.69 4.27
CA LEU A 280 -10.79 -22.24 4.34
C LEU A 280 -9.76 -21.16 4.68
N LEU A 281 -9.90 -19.96 4.11
CA LEU A 281 -9.06 -18.81 4.42
C LEU A 281 -9.20 -18.39 5.88
N LYS A 282 -10.42 -18.26 6.37
CA LYS A 282 -10.72 -17.90 7.76
C LYS A 282 -10.16 -18.91 8.75
N GLU A 283 -10.44 -20.20 8.54
CA GLU A 283 -9.97 -21.31 9.43
C GLU A 283 -8.44 -21.39 9.52
N ASN A 284 -7.74 -20.89 8.49
CA ASN A 284 -6.27 -20.93 8.43
C ASN A 284 -5.63 -19.57 8.67
N GLU A 285 -6.41 -18.57 9.12
CA GLU A 285 -5.92 -17.19 9.38
C GLU A 285 -5.17 -16.60 8.18
N VAL A 286 -5.71 -16.81 6.97
CA VAL A 286 -5.15 -16.29 5.73
C VAL A 286 -5.96 -15.08 5.31
N GLY A 287 -5.32 -13.91 5.31
CA GLY A 287 -5.94 -12.69 4.83
C GLY A 287 -5.78 -12.51 3.32
N VAL A 288 -6.47 -11.50 2.79
CA VAL A 288 -6.50 -11.22 1.35
C VAL A 288 -6.17 -9.75 1.09
N LEU A 289 -5.16 -9.49 0.27
CA LEU A 289 -4.96 -8.23 -0.43
C LEU A 289 -5.75 -8.30 -1.73
N LEU A 290 -7.01 -7.83 -1.67
CA LEU A 290 -7.97 -8.00 -2.75
C LEU A 290 -7.58 -7.17 -3.97
N LYS A 291 -7.67 -7.79 -5.14
CA LYS A 291 -7.48 -7.15 -6.44
C LYS A 291 -8.32 -5.87 -6.55
N ARG A 292 -7.81 -4.92 -7.34
CA ARG A 292 -8.49 -3.66 -7.67
C ARG A 292 -9.94 -3.89 -8.07
N VAL A 293 -10.86 -3.17 -7.41
CA VAL A 293 -12.31 -3.35 -7.61
C VAL A 293 -12.83 -2.68 -8.88
N HIS A 294 -12.16 -1.63 -9.38
CA HIS A 294 -12.50 -1.01 -10.66
C HIS A 294 -11.89 -1.84 -11.80
N ASP A 295 -12.56 -2.95 -12.09
CA ASP A 295 -12.16 -3.90 -13.11
C ASP A 295 -13.39 -4.56 -13.72
N LEU A 296 -13.21 -5.27 -14.82
CA LEU A 296 -14.23 -6.10 -15.43
C LEU A 296 -14.22 -7.51 -14.85
N PRO A 297 -15.32 -8.26 -14.93
CA PRO A 297 -15.34 -9.69 -14.63
C PRO A 297 -14.30 -10.46 -15.46
N LEU A 298 -13.79 -11.56 -14.91
CA LEU A 298 -12.83 -12.40 -15.63
C LEU A 298 -13.49 -13.26 -16.70
N LEU A 299 -14.76 -13.64 -16.51
CA LEU A 299 -15.55 -14.48 -17.43
C LEU A 299 -16.79 -13.72 -17.88
N GLU A 300 -17.25 -14.04 -19.10
CA GLU A 300 -18.40 -13.39 -19.73
C GLU A 300 -19.75 -13.73 -19.09
N ASP A 301 -19.83 -14.88 -18.42
CA ASP A 301 -21.02 -15.38 -17.71
C ASP A 301 -21.09 -14.99 -16.23
N GLU A 302 -20.13 -14.20 -15.76
CA GLU A 302 -20.12 -13.70 -14.38
C GLU A 302 -21.02 -12.47 -14.21
N ASP A 303 -21.46 -12.26 -12.97
CA ASP A 303 -22.09 -11.01 -12.55
C ASP A 303 -21.15 -9.83 -12.87
N VAL A 304 -21.60 -8.93 -13.73
CA VAL A 304 -20.84 -7.75 -14.17
C VAL A 304 -20.35 -6.91 -12.98
N ASN A 305 -21.05 -6.97 -11.86
CA ASN A 305 -20.71 -6.24 -10.64
C ASN A 305 -19.89 -7.07 -9.65
N LEU A 306 -19.46 -8.29 -9.99
CA LEU A 306 -18.71 -9.16 -9.08
C LEU A 306 -17.45 -8.48 -8.52
N PRO A 307 -16.62 -7.75 -9.31
CA PRO A 307 -15.45 -7.06 -8.77
C PRO A 307 -15.79 -6.07 -7.65
N TYR A 308 -16.91 -5.37 -7.74
CA TYR A 308 -17.37 -4.40 -6.74
C TYR A 308 -17.90 -5.06 -5.47
N LYS A 309 -18.48 -6.27 -5.58
CA LYS A 309 -19.08 -7.03 -4.47
C LYS A 309 -18.07 -7.85 -3.69
N ASN A 310 -16.92 -8.20 -4.28
CA ASN A 310 -15.94 -9.14 -3.71
C ASN A 310 -15.48 -8.78 -2.29
N ALA A 311 -15.21 -7.49 -2.02
CA ALA A 311 -14.80 -7.05 -0.70
C ALA A 311 -15.86 -7.39 0.36
N LYS A 312 -17.15 -7.11 0.05
CA LYS A 312 -18.26 -7.42 0.96
C LYS A 312 -18.42 -8.91 1.19
N LEU A 313 -18.35 -9.74 0.14
CA LEU A 313 -18.48 -11.19 0.27
C LEU A 313 -17.42 -11.78 1.22
N LEU A 314 -16.19 -11.30 1.13
CA LEU A 314 -15.09 -11.74 2.00
C LEU A 314 -15.24 -11.21 3.43
N VAL A 315 -15.60 -9.93 3.60
CA VAL A 315 -15.79 -9.33 4.94
C VAL A 315 -16.95 -10.00 5.67
N ASP A 316 -18.08 -10.27 5.00
CA ASP A 316 -19.24 -10.96 5.58
C ASP A 316 -18.90 -12.41 5.99
N ALA A 317 -18.00 -13.08 5.27
CA ALA A 317 -17.49 -14.39 5.63
C ALA A 317 -16.49 -14.36 6.81
N GLY A 318 -16.06 -13.16 7.23
CA GLY A 318 -15.11 -12.95 8.33
C GLY A 318 -13.65 -13.14 7.95
N VAL A 319 -13.31 -13.00 6.67
CA VAL A 319 -11.92 -12.98 6.19
C VAL A 319 -11.33 -11.60 6.41
N LEU A 320 -10.08 -11.52 6.84
CA LEU A 320 -9.35 -10.24 6.92
C LEU A 320 -8.97 -9.78 5.51
N VAL A 321 -9.54 -8.65 5.08
CA VAL A 321 -9.38 -8.11 3.72
C VAL A 321 -8.78 -6.72 3.78
N ALA A 322 -7.84 -6.46 2.88
CA ALA A 322 -7.42 -5.11 2.52
C ALA A 322 -7.43 -4.96 1.00
N LEU A 323 -7.50 -3.71 0.52
CA LEU A 323 -7.46 -3.40 -0.90
C LEU A 323 -6.04 -3.13 -1.35
N GLN A 324 -5.73 -3.53 -2.57
CA GLN A 324 -4.54 -3.14 -3.30
C GLN A 324 -4.94 -2.71 -4.72
N ASN A 325 -4.03 -2.07 -5.45
CA ASN A 325 -4.34 -1.52 -6.76
C ASN A 325 -3.41 -2.01 -7.87
N ALA A 326 -2.65 -3.10 -7.61
CA ALA A 326 -1.75 -3.68 -8.61
C ALA A 326 -2.47 -4.05 -9.91
N GLY A 327 -1.74 -4.00 -11.00
CA GLY A 327 -2.21 -4.21 -12.38
C GLY A 327 -1.68 -3.11 -13.29
N ASP A 328 -2.22 -3.01 -14.49
CA ASP A 328 -1.78 -2.02 -15.47
C ASP A 328 -1.81 -0.59 -14.90
N MET A 329 -0.73 0.16 -15.11
CA MET A 329 -0.55 1.53 -14.64
C MET A 329 -0.73 1.69 -13.11
N GLU A 330 -0.45 0.64 -12.34
CA GLU A 330 -0.78 0.56 -10.90
C GLU A 330 -0.21 1.71 -10.07
N ARG A 331 1.04 2.12 -10.29
CA ARG A 331 1.69 3.18 -9.53
C ARG A 331 1.02 4.53 -9.70
N MET A 332 0.56 4.85 -10.90
CA MET A 332 -0.23 6.07 -11.16
C MET A 332 -1.63 5.99 -10.54
N GLN A 333 -2.18 4.77 -10.42
CA GLN A 333 -3.49 4.50 -9.83
C GLN A 333 -3.45 4.43 -8.30
N THR A 334 -2.29 4.38 -7.66
CA THR A 334 -2.16 4.29 -6.20
C THR A 334 -2.89 5.43 -5.47
N ARG A 335 -2.90 6.63 -6.05
CA ARG A 335 -3.68 7.78 -5.54
C ARG A 335 -5.19 7.55 -5.49
N ASN A 336 -5.72 6.58 -6.25
CA ASN A 336 -7.16 6.28 -6.32
C ASN A 336 -7.61 5.25 -5.26
N LEU A 337 -6.70 4.74 -4.44
CA LEU A 337 -7.00 3.73 -3.42
C LEU A 337 -8.20 4.09 -2.52
N PRO A 338 -8.35 5.33 -2.01
CA PRO A 338 -9.52 5.70 -1.20
C PRO A 338 -10.84 5.58 -1.97
N PHE A 339 -10.85 5.82 -3.27
CA PHE A 339 -12.04 5.75 -4.09
C PHE A 339 -12.46 4.31 -4.42
N TYR A 340 -11.52 3.36 -4.40
CA TYR A 340 -11.82 1.93 -4.43
C TYR A 340 -12.53 1.51 -3.14
N ALA A 341 -12.09 2.00 -1.99
CA ALA A 341 -12.78 1.78 -0.72
C ALA A 341 -14.17 2.42 -0.73
N GLY A 342 -14.31 3.64 -1.26
CA GLY A 342 -15.61 4.29 -1.45
C GLY A 342 -16.57 3.47 -2.31
N THR A 343 -16.07 2.83 -3.38
CA THR A 343 -16.84 1.90 -4.19
C THR A 343 -17.30 0.68 -3.39
N CYS A 344 -16.44 0.10 -2.56
CA CYS A 344 -16.82 -1.01 -1.67
C CYS A 344 -17.95 -0.59 -0.69
N ALA A 345 -17.94 0.66 -0.21
CA ALA A 345 -19.03 1.19 0.60
C ALA A 345 -20.33 1.30 -0.21
N ALA A 346 -20.28 1.78 -1.45
CA ALA A 346 -21.44 1.85 -2.33
C ALA A 346 -22.05 0.46 -2.63
N TRP A 347 -21.22 -0.58 -2.56
CA TRP A 347 -21.63 -1.99 -2.80
C TRP A 347 -21.84 -2.79 -1.53
N GLY A 348 -22.15 -2.13 -0.42
CA GLY A 348 -22.78 -2.73 0.75
C GLY A 348 -21.92 -2.88 1.99
N LEU A 349 -20.68 -2.43 1.99
CA LEU A 349 -19.93 -2.21 3.24
C LEU A 349 -20.39 -0.90 3.89
N THR A 350 -20.29 -0.79 5.20
CA THR A 350 -20.36 0.51 5.85
C THR A 350 -19.13 1.34 5.49
N LYS A 351 -19.20 2.68 5.59
CA LYS A 351 -18.04 3.55 5.32
C LYS A 351 -16.84 3.20 6.19
N GLU A 352 -17.09 2.87 7.46
CA GLU A 352 -16.01 2.49 8.37
C GLU A 352 -15.40 1.13 8.04
N GLN A 353 -16.19 0.16 7.60
CA GLN A 353 -15.66 -1.11 7.08
C GLN A 353 -14.82 -0.90 5.81
N ALA A 354 -15.29 -0.06 4.90
CA ALA A 354 -14.54 0.28 3.69
C ALA A 354 -13.23 1.01 4.02
N LEU A 355 -13.25 1.93 4.99
CA LEU A 355 -12.06 2.60 5.49
C LEU A 355 -11.04 1.61 6.07
N GLN A 356 -11.49 0.62 6.84
CA GLN A 356 -10.62 -0.41 7.39
C GLN A 356 -9.83 -1.16 6.31
N LEU A 357 -10.38 -1.33 5.10
CA LEU A 357 -9.71 -2.05 4.01
C LEU A 357 -8.39 -1.37 3.56
N ILE A 358 -8.24 -0.07 3.80
CA ILE A 358 -7.07 0.72 3.39
C ILE A 358 -6.32 1.34 4.58
N THR A 359 -6.70 0.97 5.80
CA THR A 359 -6.10 1.47 7.06
C THR A 359 -5.79 0.31 8.02
N GLY A 360 -6.63 0.06 9.03
CA GLY A 360 -6.39 -0.94 10.07
C GLY A 360 -6.17 -2.36 9.54
N ASN A 361 -6.93 -2.80 8.54
CA ASN A 361 -6.78 -4.14 7.96
C ASN A 361 -5.48 -4.25 7.15
N SER A 362 -5.15 -3.22 6.34
CA SER A 362 -3.86 -3.15 5.64
C SER A 362 -2.70 -3.23 6.62
N ALA A 363 -2.75 -2.45 7.72
CA ALA A 363 -1.71 -2.48 8.75
C ALA A 363 -1.55 -3.87 9.39
N LYS A 364 -2.66 -4.57 9.69
CA LYS A 364 -2.64 -5.93 10.25
C LYS A 364 -2.02 -6.94 9.30
N LEU A 365 -2.42 -6.92 8.01
CA LEU A 365 -1.88 -7.84 7.01
C LEU A 365 -0.38 -7.63 6.78
N LEU A 366 0.08 -6.38 6.86
CA LEU A 366 1.49 -6.02 6.72
C LEU A 366 2.29 -6.17 8.04
N GLY A 367 1.60 -6.38 9.17
CA GLY A 367 2.22 -6.53 10.49
C GLY A 367 2.90 -5.24 10.98
N ILE A 368 2.22 -4.11 10.80
CA ILE A 368 2.61 -2.77 11.31
C ILE A 368 1.51 -2.13 12.17
N ASP A 369 0.48 -2.89 12.50
CA ASP A 369 -0.71 -2.42 13.22
C ASP A 369 -0.45 -2.03 14.68
N ASN A 370 0.71 -2.37 15.22
CA ASN A 370 1.18 -1.87 16.52
C ASN A 370 1.49 -0.36 16.52
N GLN A 371 1.78 0.24 15.34
CA GLN A 371 2.15 1.65 15.22
C GLN A 371 1.28 2.43 14.21
N TYR A 372 0.75 1.79 13.18
CA TYR A 372 0.06 2.46 12.07
C TYR A 372 -1.34 1.89 11.81
N GLY A 373 -2.09 2.56 10.94
CA GLY A 373 -3.38 2.10 10.41
C GLY A 373 -4.60 2.50 11.24
N THR A 374 -4.42 2.95 12.49
CA THR A 374 -5.52 3.43 13.33
C THR A 374 -5.11 4.65 14.15
N LEU A 375 -6.10 5.49 14.49
CA LEU A 375 -5.89 6.63 15.39
C LEU A 375 -6.09 6.18 16.84
N GLU A 376 -5.00 5.86 17.52
CA GLU A 376 -4.99 5.40 18.91
C GLU A 376 -3.81 6.01 19.67
N SER A 377 -4.01 6.29 20.97
CA SER A 377 -2.94 6.81 21.83
C SER A 377 -1.73 5.88 21.83
N GLY A 378 -0.54 6.44 21.66
CA GLY A 378 0.74 5.74 21.62
C GLY A 378 1.18 5.31 20.20
N LYS A 379 0.28 5.27 19.23
CA LYS A 379 0.61 5.01 17.82
C LYS A 379 1.17 6.24 17.12
N SER A 380 1.77 6.04 15.97
CA SER A 380 2.27 7.10 15.12
C SER A 380 1.18 8.12 14.78
N ALA A 381 1.52 9.39 14.83
CA ALA A 381 0.69 10.46 14.32
C ALA A 381 0.82 10.57 12.78
N THR A 382 0.49 9.46 12.10
CA THR A 382 0.36 9.39 10.64
C THR A 382 -1.11 9.48 10.29
N LEU A 383 -1.56 10.69 9.95
CA LEU A 383 -2.96 11.06 9.77
C LEU A 383 -3.11 12.26 8.84
N PHE A 384 -4.33 12.52 8.40
CA PHE A 384 -4.63 13.72 7.62
C PHE A 384 -6.01 14.30 7.96
N ILE A 385 -6.19 15.57 7.62
CA ILE A 385 -7.45 16.33 7.77
C ILE A 385 -8.02 16.59 6.38
N SER A 386 -9.26 16.15 6.14
CA SER A 386 -10.00 16.37 4.90
C SER A 386 -11.21 17.28 5.15
N GLU A 387 -11.50 18.14 4.20
CA GLU A 387 -12.70 19.01 4.26
C GLU A 387 -14.01 18.22 4.23
N GLY A 388 -14.00 17.01 3.68
CA GLY A 388 -15.15 16.12 3.62
C GLY A 388 -14.75 14.64 3.65
N ASP A 389 -15.67 13.79 3.19
CA ASP A 389 -15.46 12.34 3.13
C ASP A 389 -14.29 11.98 2.20
N ALA A 390 -13.24 11.42 2.77
CA ALA A 390 -12.03 11.07 2.02
C ALA A 390 -12.20 9.85 1.11
N LEU A 391 -13.29 9.09 1.23
CA LEU A 391 -13.61 7.98 0.33
C LEU A 391 -14.41 8.41 -0.91
N ASP A 392 -14.85 9.66 -0.95
CA ASP A 392 -15.53 10.26 -2.10
C ASP A 392 -14.61 11.23 -2.84
N MET A 393 -14.36 10.99 -4.13
CA MET A 393 -13.45 11.80 -4.95
C MET A 393 -13.85 13.28 -5.08
N LYS A 394 -15.12 13.62 -4.83
CA LYS A 394 -15.62 15.00 -4.88
C LYS A 394 -15.31 15.78 -3.61
N THR A 395 -15.21 15.10 -2.47
CA THR A 395 -15.07 15.71 -1.15
C THR A 395 -13.76 15.38 -0.45
N ASN A 396 -12.92 14.50 -1.04
CA ASN A 396 -11.56 14.27 -0.59
C ASN A 396 -10.68 15.48 -0.94
N LEU A 397 -10.72 16.49 -0.08
CA LEU A 397 -9.90 17.71 -0.18
C LEU A 397 -9.06 17.83 1.09
N ILE A 398 -7.83 17.37 1.03
CA ILE A 398 -6.94 17.30 2.19
C ILE A 398 -6.32 18.67 2.44
N SER A 399 -6.51 19.20 3.65
CA SER A 399 -5.95 20.48 4.09
C SER A 399 -4.64 20.31 4.88
N PHE A 400 -4.46 19.22 5.60
CA PHE A 400 -3.26 18.91 6.37
C PHE A 400 -2.99 17.40 6.33
N ALA A 401 -1.71 17.02 6.22
CA ALA A 401 -1.28 15.64 6.39
C ALA A 401 -0.03 15.57 7.27
N PHE A 402 0.06 14.49 8.04
CA PHE A 402 1.15 14.24 8.98
C PHE A 402 1.65 12.81 8.83
N ILE A 403 2.97 12.65 8.84
CA ILE A 403 3.65 11.36 8.96
C ILE A 403 4.57 11.44 10.17
N ASP A 404 4.36 10.56 11.15
CA ASP A 404 5.09 10.58 12.43
C ASP A 404 5.11 12.00 13.06
N GLY A 405 3.96 12.67 13.06
CA GLY A 405 3.78 14.03 13.60
C GLY A 405 4.43 15.15 12.80
N ARG A 406 5.14 14.86 11.72
CA ARG A 406 5.71 15.85 10.78
C ARG A 406 4.62 16.29 9.82
N GLN A 407 4.34 17.58 9.74
CA GLN A 407 3.42 18.12 8.74
C GLN A 407 4.10 18.09 7.38
N ILE A 408 3.61 17.26 6.47
CA ILE A 408 4.18 17.06 5.13
C ILE A 408 3.55 17.98 4.10
N SER A 409 4.27 18.20 2.99
CA SER A 409 3.74 18.92 1.82
C SER A 409 2.72 18.05 1.07
N LEU A 410 1.63 18.68 0.64
CA LEU A 410 0.62 18.12 -0.25
C LEU A 410 0.79 18.62 -1.70
N GLU A 411 1.81 19.40 -1.96
CA GLU A 411 2.14 19.84 -3.30
C GLU A 411 2.66 18.68 -4.15
N SER A 412 2.41 18.74 -5.43
CA SER A 412 2.90 17.81 -6.44
C SER A 412 3.06 18.56 -7.76
N HIS A 413 3.76 17.97 -8.71
CA HIS A 413 3.85 18.55 -10.04
C HIS A 413 2.45 18.81 -10.67
N HIS A 414 1.46 17.98 -10.38
CA HIS A 414 0.08 18.20 -10.83
C HIS A 414 -0.54 19.45 -10.20
N THR A 415 -0.35 19.70 -8.90
CA THR A 415 -0.87 20.90 -8.24
C THR A 415 -0.17 22.16 -8.71
N GLU A 416 1.15 22.12 -8.96
CA GLU A 416 1.92 23.21 -9.56
C GLU A 416 1.38 23.57 -10.95
N LEU A 417 1.15 22.58 -11.81
CA LEU A 417 0.55 22.78 -13.12
C LEU A 417 -0.86 23.36 -13.03
N TYR A 418 -1.68 22.86 -12.11
CA TYR A 418 -3.02 23.37 -11.91
C TYR A 418 -3.02 24.85 -11.56
N GLU A 419 -2.23 25.29 -10.57
CA GLU A 419 -2.16 26.71 -10.16
C GLU A 419 -1.59 27.60 -11.29
N ARG A 420 -0.57 27.10 -12.01
CA ARG A 420 0.00 27.81 -13.17
C ARG A 420 -1.04 28.06 -14.26
N TYR A 421 -1.83 27.04 -14.64
CA TYR A 421 -2.81 27.18 -15.70
C TYR A 421 -4.07 27.93 -15.24
N LYS A 422 -4.50 27.75 -13.98
CA LYS A 422 -5.54 28.54 -13.36
C LYS A 422 -5.25 30.03 -13.48
N GLY A 423 -4.05 30.46 -13.10
CA GLY A 423 -3.60 31.86 -13.26
C GLY A 423 -3.65 32.38 -14.70
N LYS A 424 -3.31 31.55 -15.69
CA LYS A 424 -3.45 31.89 -17.11
C LYS A 424 -4.91 32.21 -17.50
N PHE A 425 -5.86 31.34 -17.09
CA PHE A 425 -7.28 31.53 -17.44
C PHE A 425 -7.95 32.67 -16.66
N GLU A 426 -7.49 32.99 -15.46
CA GLU A 426 -7.96 34.15 -14.70
C GLU A 426 -7.52 35.47 -15.34
N GLN A 427 -6.32 35.52 -15.94
CA GLN A 427 -5.85 36.68 -16.70
C GLN A 427 -6.66 36.96 -17.97
N GLN A 428 -7.21 35.92 -18.60
CA GLN A 428 -8.05 36.03 -19.80
C GLN A 428 -9.47 36.53 -19.50
N LYS A 429 -9.92 36.52 -18.24
CA LYS A 429 -11.23 37.02 -17.82
C LYS A 429 -11.22 38.51 -17.44
N LYS A 430 -10.05 39.13 -17.37
CA LYS A 430 -9.85 40.58 -17.19
C LYS A 430 -9.69 41.27 -18.53
#